data_9adab941d6e7de64108fd7352b5c0a80
#
_entry.id   9adab941d6e7de64108fd7352b5c0a80
#
_cell.length_a   1.000
_cell.length_b   1.000
_cell.length_c   1.000
_cell.angle_alpha   90.00
_cell.angle_beta   90.00
_cell.angle_gamma   90.00
#
_symmetry.space_group_name_H-M   'P 1'
#
loop_
_entity.id
_entity.type
_entity.pdbx_description
1 polymer ?
#
loop_
_entity_poly.entity_id
_entity_poly.type
_entity_poly.pdbx_seq_one_letter_code
_entity_poly.pdbx_strand_id
1 'polypeptide(L)'
;MKLLFDLHTHTVASGHAFSTLKENIEEAAAKGLKAMGTSDHYSAMPGSAQPIYFTNFKAIKEKILGVRIFTGMEANIIDLEGKLDAEEAVLKKMDYVIASLHVPCVKAGTREENTNALIGAMKNPYVKI
;
A
#
# COMPACT_ATOMS: atom_id res chain seq x y z
N MET A 1 12.32 13.29 18.54
CA MET A 1 11.08 13.36 17.72
C MET A 1 10.26 12.12 18.01
N LYS A 2 8.96 12.23 18.30
CA LYS A 2 8.08 11.07 18.52
C LYS A 2 7.30 10.81 17.23
N LEU A 3 7.42 9.61 16.66
CA LEU A 3 6.59 9.19 15.53
C LEU A 3 5.16 8.99 16.01
N LEU A 4 4.18 9.58 15.35
CA LEU A 4 2.76 9.51 15.73
C LEU A 4 1.92 8.65 14.79
N PHE A 5 2.43 8.34 13.62
CA PHE A 5 1.74 7.50 12.63
C PHE A 5 2.74 6.77 11.74
N ASP A 6 2.31 5.65 11.17
CA ASP A 6 3.01 4.90 10.14
C ASP A 6 1.99 4.50 9.07
N LEU A 7 2.21 4.89 7.82
CA LEU A 7 1.32 4.63 6.70
C LEU A 7 1.88 3.61 5.70
N HIS A 8 3.05 3.02 5.96
CA HIS A 8 3.63 2.01 5.09
C HIS A 8 3.91 0.73 5.87
N THR A 9 2.87 -0.09 6.02
CA THR A 9 2.96 -1.37 6.75
C THR A 9 2.36 -2.51 5.93
N HIS A 10 2.96 -3.68 6.05
CA HIS A 10 2.55 -4.89 5.37
C HIS A 10 2.06 -5.96 6.33
N THR A 11 1.18 -6.81 5.83
CA THR A 11 0.69 -8.00 6.52
C THR A 11 1.08 -9.27 5.76
N VAL A 12 0.71 -10.42 6.31
CA VAL A 12 0.84 -11.73 5.61
C VAL A 12 0.18 -11.73 4.22
N ALA A 13 -0.74 -10.78 3.94
CA ALA A 13 -1.37 -10.65 2.64
C ALA A 13 -0.42 -10.15 1.53
N SER A 14 0.70 -9.53 1.88
CA SER A 14 1.75 -9.13 0.93
C SER A 14 2.67 -10.30 0.49
N GLY A 15 2.52 -11.49 1.08
CA GLY A 15 3.30 -12.68 0.74
C GLY A 15 4.74 -12.71 1.27
N HIS A 16 5.29 -11.60 1.74
CA HIS A 16 6.65 -11.47 2.26
C HIS A 16 6.74 -10.80 3.65
N ALA A 17 5.60 -10.50 4.26
CA ALA A 17 5.50 -10.05 5.64
C ALA A 17 4.88 -11.16 6.50
N PHE A 18 5.08 -11.12 7.81
CA PHE A 18 4.75 -12.24 8.70
C PHE A 18 3.72 -11.88 9.77
N SER A 19 3.37 -10.60 9.93
CA SER A 19 2.36 -10.14 10.89
C SER A 19 0.98 -10.05 10.24
N THR A 20 -0.04 -10.33 11.04
CA THR A 20 -1.42 -10.02 10.67
C THR A 20 -1.72 -8.54 10.87
N LEU A 21 -2.81 -8.03 10.25
CA LEU A 21 -3.28 -6.67 10.51
C LEU A 21 -3.54 -6.43 12.01
N LYS A 22 -4.08 -7.43 12.70
CA LYS A 22 -4.35 -7.34 14.14
C LYS A 22 -3.06 -7.12 14.94
N GLU A 23 -2.02 -7.91 14.70
CA GLU A 23 -0.72 -7.78 15.37
C GLU A 23 -0.07 -6.42 15.10
N ASN A 24 -0.14 -5.94 13.86
CA ASN A 24 0.35 -4.60 13.51
C ASN A 24 -0.38 -3.50 14.30
N ILE A 25 -1.71 -3.61 14.45
CA ILE A 25 -2.51 -2.64 15.23
C ILE A 25 -2.16 -2.72 16.72
N GLU A 26 -2.01 -3.91 17.27
CA GLU A 26 -1.62 -4.12 18.68
C GLU A 26 -0.27 -3.50 18.97
N GLU A 27 0.71 -3.70 18.08
CA GLU A 27 2.04 -3.11 18.21
C GLU A 27 2.02 -1.58 18.04
N ALA A 28 1.24 -1.05 17.07
CA ALA A 28 1.06 0.38 16.90
C ALA A 28 0.47 1.04 18.16
N ALA A 29 -0.52 0.40 18.78
CA ALA A 29 -1.11 0.86 20.04
C ALA A 29 -0.10 0.82 21.19
N ALA A 30 0.67 -0.26 21.33
CA ALA A 30 1.69 -0.42 22.35
C ALA A 30 2.81 0.65 22.23
N LYS A 31 3.20 1.01 21.01
CA LYS A 31 4.15 2.10 20.71
C LYS A 31 3.55 3.51 20.84
N GLY A 32 2.25 3.60 21.08
CA GLY A 32 1.55 4.88 21.27
C GLY A 32 1.35 5.66 19.98
N LEU A 33 1.32 4.98 18.81
CA LEU A 33 0.90 5.58 17.56
C LEU A 33 -0.55 6.02 17.63
N LYS A 34 -0.89 7.10 16.97
CA LYS A 34 -2.25 7.65 16.88
C LYS A 34 -2.98 7.19 15.63
N ALA A 35 -2.21 6.83 14.61
CA ALA A 35 -2.72 6.31 13.35
C ALA A 35 -1.73 5.31 12.74
N MET A 36 -2.26 4.35 11.97
CA MET A 36 -1.50 3.50 11.08
C MET A 36 -2.28 3.24 9.80
N GLY A 37 -1.57 2.91 8.74
CA GLY A 37 -2.14 2.46 7.49
C GLY A 37 -1.70 1.05 7.17
N THR A 38 -2.61 0.22 6.62
CA THR A 38 -2.22 -1.02 5.95
C THR A 38 -2.01 -0.71 4.48
N SER A 39 -0.90 -1.16 3.90
CA SER A 39 -0.50 -0.91 2.52
C SER A 39 0.05 -2.17 1.85
N ASP A 40 -0.67 -3.28 1.97
CA ASP A 40 -0.27 -4.51 1.33
C ASP A 40 -0.14 -4.34 -0.20
N HIS A 41 0.77 -5.10 -0.81
CA HIS A 41 0.97 -5.07 -2.26
C HIS A 41 -0.25 -5.53 -3.02
N TYR A 42 -0.51 -4.85 -4.15
CA TYR A 42 -1.53 -5.29 -5.08
C TYR A 42 -1.04 -6.43 -5.98
N SER A 43 -1.93 -6.97 -6.80
CA SER A 43 -1.89 -8.32 -7.36
C SER A 43 -0.73 -8.66 -8.32
N ALA A 44 0.01 -7.68 -8.86
CA ALA A 44 1.18 -7.96 -9.69
C ALA A 44 2.39 -8.44 -8.88
N MET A 45 2.44 -8.15 -7.58
CA MET A 45 3.51 -8.67 -6.70
C MET A 45 3.29 -10.16 -6.45
N PRO A 46 4.27 -11.03 -6.74
CA PRO A 46 4.15 -12.47 -6.49
C PRO A 46 3.83 -12.78 -5.02
N GLY A 47 2.80 -13.59 -4.79
CA GLY A 47 2.36 -13.96 -3.45
C GLY A 47 1.45 -12.96 -2.75
N SER A 48 1.15 -11.82 -3.37
CA SER A 48 0.30 -10.78 -2.81
C SER A 48 -1.20 -11.10 -2.89
N ALA A 49 -1.99 -10.23 -2.22
CA ALA A 49 -3.43 -10.37 -2.14
C ALA A 49 -4.15 -10.13 -3.48
N GLN A 50 -5.25 -10.82 -3.66
CA GLN A 50 -6.16 -10.62 -4.79
C GLN A 50 -7.03 -9.35 -4.59
N PRO A 51 -7.60 -8.77 -5.65
CA PRO A 51 -8.42 -7.55 -5.58
C PRO A 51 -9.56 -7.58 -4.56
N ILE A 52 -10.13 -8.77 -4.28
CA ILE A 52 -11.20 -8.92 -3.30
C ILE A 52 -10.75 -8.57 -1.88
N TYR A 53 -9.49 -8.77 -1.52
CA TYR A 53 -8.92 -8.39 -0.23
C TYR A 53 -9.10 -6.89 0.01
N PHE A 54 -8.69 -6.06 -0.95
CA PHE A 54 -8.77 -4.59 -0.86
C PHE A 54 -10.21 -4.10 -0.89
N THR A 55 -11.06 -4.69 -1.72
CA THR A 55 -12.48 -4.28 -1.79
C THR A 55 -13.26 -4.62 -0.52
N ASN A 56 -12.74 -5.53 0.33
CA ASN A 56 -13.34 -5.90 1.60
C ASN A 56 -12.87 -5.05 2.80
N PHE A 57 -11.98 -4.08 2.60
CA PHE A 57 -11.51 -3.16 3.66
C PHE A 57 -12.63 -2.40 4.35
N LYS A 58 -13.80 -2.25 3.71
CA LYS A 58 -15.01 -1.72 4.34
C LYS A 58 -15.44 -2.46 5.62
N ALA A 59 -14.93 -3.68 5.86
CA ALA A 59 -15.18 -4.44 7.09
C ALA A 59 -14.26 -4.01 8.25
N ILE A 60 -13.20 -3.27 7.98
CA ILE A 60 -12.24 -2.80 8.98
C ILE A 60 -12.83 -1.58 9.68
N LYS A 61 -12.81 -1.59 11.02
CA LYS A 61 -13.25 -0.43 11.80
C LYS A 61 -12.24 0.71 11.66
N GLU A 62 -12.73 1.94 11.53
CA GLU A 62 -11.90 3.15 11.40
C GLU A 62 -10.95 3.35 12.60
N LYS A 63 -11.32 2.85 13.79
CA LYS A 63 -10.50 2.97 14.99
C LYS A 63 -10.50 1.67 15.79
N ILE A 64 -9.32 1.17 16.14
CA ILE A 64 -9.09 -0.05 16.91
C ILE A 64 -8.01 0.23 17.96
N LEU A 65 -8.23 -0.14 19.22
CA LEU A 65 -7.30 0.07 20.35
C LEU A 65 -6.79 1.52 20.48
N GLY A 66 -7.62 2.49 20.09
CA GLY A 66 -7.23 3.91 20.13
C GLY A 66 -6.41 4.40 18.93
N VAL A 67 -6.01 3.51 18.01
CA VAL A 67 -5.28 3.81 16.78
C VAL A 67 -6.29 3.99 15.64
N ARG A 68 -6.20 5.10 14.90
CA ARG A 68 -6.93 5.30 13.65
C ARG A 68 -6.33 4.43 12.55
N ILE A 69 -7.16 3.69 11.84
CA ILE A 69 -6.73 2.79 10.76
C ILE A 69 -7.06 3.44 9.42
N PHE A 70 -6.04 3.60 8.59
CA PHE A 70 -6.18 3.98 7.20
C PHE A 70 -6.03 2.75 6.31
N THR A 71 -6.96 2.57 5.40
CA THR A 71 -6.97 1.45 4.45
C THR A 71 -6.34 1.91 3.14
N GLY A 72 -5.12 1.50 2.91
CA GLY A 72 -4.36 1.83 1.71
C GLY A 72 -3.92 0.59 0.94
N MET A 73 -3.16 0.81 -0.10
CA MET A 73 -2.44 -0.22 -0.84
C MET A 73 -1.11 0.29 -1.33
N GLU A 74 -0.17 -0.61 -1.53
CA GLU A 74 1.02 -0.38 -2.32
C GLU A 74 0.80 -0.96 -3.72
N ALA A 75 0.39 -0.08 -4.66
CA ALA A 75 0.20 -0.43 -6.06
C ALA A 75 1.55 -0.54 -6.76
N ASN A 76 1.70 -1.56 -7.58
CA ASN A 76 2.93 -1.79 -8.31
C ASN A 76 2.92 -1.04 -9.64
N ILE A 77 4.03 -0.36 -9.97
CA ILE A 77 4.27 0.17 -11.30
C ILE A 77 4.63 -1.00 -12.21
N ILE A 78 3.93 -1.16 -13.33
CA ILE A 78 4.03 -2.32 -14.22
C ILE A 78 4.60 -2.01 -15.60
N ASP A 79 4.89 -0.75 -15.88
CA ASP A 79 5.61 -0.32 -17.08
C ASP A 79 6.47 0.94 -16.82
N LEU A 80 7.25 1.36 -17.81
CA LEU A 80 8.13 2.50 -17.69
C LEU A 80 7.42 3.86 -17.92
N GLU A 81 6.14 3.84 -18.26
CA GLU A 81 5.25 5.01 -18.35
C GLU A 81 4.57 5.32 -17.03
N GLY A 82 4.67 4.42 -16.03
CA GLY A 82 4.13 4.60 -14.68
C GLY A 82 2.70 4.07 -14.49
N LYS A 83 2.28 3.14 -15.34
CA LYS A 83 1.00 2.46 -15.17
C LYS A 83 0.99 1.62 -13.90
N LEU A 84 -0.10 1.69 -13.14
CA LEU A 84 -0.32 0.87 -11.96
C LEU A 84 -1.04 -0.43 -12.30
N ASP A 85 -0.79 -1.46 -11.51
CA ASP A 85 -1.46 -2.76 -11.62
C ASP A 85 -2.89 -2.76 -11.07
N ALA A 86 -3.29 -1.70 -10.36
CA ALA A 86 -4.62 -1.58 -9.78
C ALA A 86 -5.56 -0.74 -10.68
N GLU A 87 -6.79 -1.22 -10.81
CA GLU A 87 -7.84 -0.54 -11.56
C GLU A 87 -8.39 0.65 -10.77
N GLU A 88 -8.83 1.69 -11.47
CA GLU A 88 -9.42 2.88 -10.86
C GLU A 88 -10.57 2.56 -9.89
N ALA A 89 -11.39 1.56 -10.23
CA ALA A 89 -12.51 1.12 -9.39
C ALA A 89 -12.09 0.60 -8.02
N VAL A 90 -10.84 0.14 -7.87
CA VAL A 90 -10.24 -0.28 -6.60
C VAL A 90 -9.50 0.88 -5.96
N LEU A 91 -8.67 1.62 -6.71
CA LEU A 91 -7.90 2.75 -6.21
C LEU A 91 -8.77 3.78 -5.46
N LYS A 92 -9.92 4.14 -6.03
CA LYS A 92 -10.85 5.11 -5.42
C LYS A 92 -11.52 4.68 -4.12
N LYS A 93 -11.40 3.41 -3.75
CA LYS A 93 -11.93 2.88 -2.48
C LYS A 93 -10.91 2.95 -1.34
N MET A 94 -9.65 3.24 -1.66
CA MET A 94 -8.58 3.34 -0.67
C MET A 94 -8.54 4.75 -0.08
N ASP A 95 -8.17 4.84 1.20
CA ASP A 95 -7.90 6.12 1.84
C ASP A 95 -6.65 6.78 1.23
N TYR A 96 -5.68 5.96 0.81
CA TYR A 96 -4.46 6.39 0.12
C TYR A 96 -3.86 5.25 -0.71
N VAL A 97 -3.03 5.61 -1.68
CA VAL A 97 -2.28 4.68 -2.53
C VAL A 97 -0.81 5.08 -2.52
N ILE A 98 0.06 4.13 -2.26
CA ILE A 98 1.51 4.23 -2.48
C ILE A 98 1.77 3.65 -3.87
N ALA A 99 2.61 4.30 -4.67
CA ALA A 99 3.05 3.76 -5.95
C ALA A 99 4.55 3.42 -5.87
N SER A 100 4.89 2.16 -6.09
CA SER A 100 6.26 1.69 -5.96
C SER A 100 6.76 0.89 -7.16
N LEU A 101 8.06 1.06 -7.44
CA LEU A 101 8.75 0.35 -8.50
C LEU A 101 9.38 -0.92 -7.94
N HIS A 102 8.83 -2.09 -8.31
CA HIS A 102 9.31 -3.38 -7.82
C HIS A 102 9.82 -4.25 -8.97
N VAL A 103 11.05 -4.78 -8.82
CA VAL A 103 11.68 -5.66 -9.84
C VAL A 103 10.82 -6.87 -10.23
N PRO A 104 10.07 -7.53 -9.32
CA PRO A 104 9.18 -8.62 -9.72
C PRO A 104 8.00 -8.18 -10.60
N CYS A 105 7.61 -6.89 -10.59
CA CYS A 105 6.43 -6.38 -11.27
C CYS A 105 6.76 -5.69 -12.60
N VAL A 106 7.97 -5.15 -12.73
CA VAL A 106 8.45 -4.48 -13.93
C VAL A 106 9.95 -4.68 -14.11
N LYS A 107 10.38 -4.91 -15.35
CA LYS A 107 11.82 -4.94 -15.65
C LYS A 107 12.38 -3.52 -15.50
N ALA A 108 13.40 -3.38 -14.66
CA ALA A 108 14.10 -2.11 -14.48
C ALA A 108 14.67 -1.59 -15.81
N GLY A 109 14.41 -0.34 -16.10
CA GLY A 109 14.99 0.40 -17.20
C GLY A 109 16.28 1.12 -16.79
N THR A 110 16.70 2.06 -17.60
CA THR A 110 17.76 3.03 -17.27
C THR A 110 17.31 3.89 -16.07
N ARG A 111 18.24 4.64 -15.50
CA ARG A 111 17.93 5.61 -14.44
C ARG A 111 16.85 6.61 -14.86
N GLU A 112 16.94 7.11 -16.10
CA GLU A 112 15.97 8.06 -16.63
C GLU A 112 14.58 7.43 -16.81
N GLU A 113 14.51 6.25 -17.41
CA GLU A 113 13.25 5.51 -17.59
C GLU A 113 12.59 5.18 -16.25
N ASN A 114 13.34 4.70 -15.25
CA ASN A 114 12.80 4.42 -13.91
C ASN A 114 12.30 5.72 -13.24
N THR A 115 12.98 6.84 -13.42
CA THR A 115 12.54 8.14 -12.91
C THR A 115 11.23 8.57 -13.59
N ASN A 116 11.14 8.40 -14.92
CA ASN A 116 9.93 8.72 -15.68
C ASN A 116 8.74 7.84 -15.26
N ALA A 117 8.96 6.56 -14.98
CA ALA A 117 7.94 5.67 -14.47
C ALA A 117 7.36 6.17 -13.12
N LEU A 118 8.21 6.59 -12.20
CA LEU A 118 7.77 7.20 -10.93
C LEU A 118 6.99 8.50 -11.15
N ILE A 119 7.50 9.40 -12.02
CA ILE A 119 6.80 10.64 -12.36
C ILE A 119 5.46 10.35 -13.03
N GLY A 120 5.39 9.32 -13.89
CA GLY A 120 4.15 8.84 -14.51
C GLY A 120 3.11 8.41 -13.48
N ALA A 121 3.52 7.56 -12.54
CA ALA A 121 2.66 7.09 -11.46
C ALA A 121 2.16 8.23 -10.55
N MET A 122 3.00 9.22 -10.26
CA MET A 122 2.62 10.40 -9.47
C MET A 122 1.52 11.26 -10.12
N LYS A 123 1.29 11.15 -11.43
CA LYS A 123 0.19 11.84 -12.13
C LYS A 123 -1.17 11.20 -11.87
N ASN A 124 -1.20 9.97 -11.35
CA ASN A 124 -2.44 9.31 -10.98
C ASN A 124 -3.06 10.02 -9.76
N PRO A 125 -4.32 10.51 -9.82
CA PRO A 125 -4.93 11.32 -8.77
C PRO A 125 -5.13 10.57 -7.44
N TYR A 126 -5.08 9.26 -7.45
CA TYR A 126 -5.24 8.41 -6.27
C TYR A 126 -3.92 8.17 -5.53
N VAL A 127 -2.78 8.32 -6.18
CA VAL A 127 -1.45 8.19 -5.56
C VAL A 127 -1.20 9.37 -4.62
N LYS A 128 -0.79 9.06 -3.38
CA LYS A 128 -0.50 10.05 -2.33
C LYS A 128 0.93 9.94 -1.80
N ILE A 129 1.56 8.79 -1.97
CA ILE A 129 2.92 8.49 -1.52
C ILE A 129 3.68 7.79 -2.64
#